data_42bdaf536802a4fa00c676981196a953
#
_entry.id   42bdaf536802a4fa00c676981196a953
#
_cell.length_a   1.000
_cell.length_b   1.000
_cell.length_c   1.000
_cell.angle_alpha   90.00
_cell.angle_beta   90.00
_cell.angle_gamma   90.00
#
_symmetry.space_group_name_H-M   'P 1'
#
loop_
_entity.id
_entity.type
_entity.pdbx_description
1 polymer ?
#
loop_
_entity_poly.entity_id
_entity_poly.type
_entity_poly.pdbx_seq_one_letter_code
_entity_poly.pdbx_strand_id
1 'polypeptide(L)'
;MLGRVVTLMLTAVLGAAVPAAAATLFITNTKSESVSIIDTGTLEVVGTIPVGRGKPNRIVFHPDGKTAWVVYDKGHDLGVIDAETRKLVRRVKIGGNPYNLAFTPDGHHLLVLDWSSDTSNDEVIFYDIKAEKIDGRVEVSTWPAHGVFSRDGRLVYVSGETAGDVTVIDVATRTVVTRIVHGGGDAMGLALTADGKTLYAAAGENKAILRIDTATHKVAGEIALPGVVHEATLTLDGRYLYTTLRKSNKIVVVRTADDKIVATIPQKGYPDLVTMEPAGRFALVTNRYADLVSVIDLASHAQVRTIPVGKAPHGMALRPR
;
A
#
# COMPACT_ATOMS: atom_id res chain seq x y z
N MET A 1 56.71 44.23 -21.94
CA MET A 1 56.23 43.02 -21.20
C MET A 1 54.74 42.90 -21.42
N LEU A 2 54.34 42.03 -22.32
CA LEU A 2 52.89 41.76 -22.57
C LEU A 2 52.44 40.56 -21.71
N GLY A 3 51.55 40.83 -20.75
CA GLY A 3 50.94 39.80 -19.96
C GLY A 3 49.78 39.10 -20.75
N ARG A 4 49.90 37.79 -20.95
CA ARG A 4 48.84 36.96 -21.53
C ARG A 4 47.79 36.65 -20.41
N VAL A 5 46.54 37.09 -20.61
CA VAL A 5 45.40 36.67 -19.84
C VAL A 5 44.94 35.31 -20.41
N VAL A 6 45.00 34.26 -19.60
CA VAL A 6 44.44 32.96 -19.93
C VAL A 6 43.03 32.91 -19.36
N THR A 7 42.03 32.95 -20.23
CA THR A 7 40.62 32.74 -19.87
C THR A 7 40.33 31.25 -19.77
N LEU A 8 40.11 30.74 -18.55
CA LEU A 8 39.65 29.37 -18.33
C LEU A 8 38.15 29.30 -18.65
N MET A 9 37.79 28.63 -19.72
CA MET A 9 36.39 28.25 -19.97
C MET A 9 36.05 27.03 -19.11
N LEU A 10 35.18 27.26 -18.15
CA LEU A 10 34.56 26.19 -17.33
C LEU A 10 33.41 25.58 -18.18
N THR A 11 33.61 24.45 -18.80
CA THR A 11 32.57 23.65 -19.45
C THR A 11 31.78 22.95 -18.36
N ALA A 12 30.56 23.43 -18.08
CA ALA A 12 29.61 22.73 -17.26
C ALA A 12 29.12 21.48 -18.01
N VAL A 13 29.56 20.31 -17.57
CA VAL A 13 29.02 19.04 -18.01
C VAL A 13 27.64 18.91 -17.33
N LEU A 14 26.58 19.25 -18.06
CA LEU A 14 25.23 18.85 -17.69
C LEU A 14 25.19 17.31 -17.75
N GLY A 15 25.32 16.66 -16.60
CA GLY A 15 25.02 15.25 -16.46
C GLY A 15 23.56 15.02 -16.83
N ALA A 16 23.31 14.38 -17.97
CA ALA A 16 22.00 13.90 -18.32
C ALA A 16 21.57 12.93 -17.22
N ALA A 17 20.57 13.31 -16.42
CA ALA A 17 19.94 12.40 -15.50
C ALA A 17 19.41 11.21 -16.32
N VAL A 18 19.98 10.03 -16.09
CA VAL A 18 19.45 8.79 -16.65
C VAL A 18 18.00 8.71 -16.17
N PRO A 19 16.99 8.69 -17.06
CA PRO A 19 15.61 8.57 -16.64
C PRO A 19 15.48 7.27 -15.83
N ALA A 20 15.04 7.38 -14.59
CA ALA A 20 14.73 6.21 -13.79
C ALA A 20 13.78 5.33 -14.62
N ALA A 21 14.20 4.09 -14.90
CA ALA A 21 13.39 3.20 -15.74
C ALA A 21 11.96 3.18 -15.21
N ALA A 22 10.99 3.35 -16.10
CA ALA A 22 9.58 3.39 -15.74
C ALA A 22 9.19 2.09 -15.01
N ALA A 23 8.58 2.24 -13.86
CA ALA A 23 8.02 1.10 -13.13
C ALA A 23 6.61 0.79 -13.67
N THR A 24 6.15 -0.43 -13.48
CA THR A 24 4.77 -0.79 -13.78
C THR A 24 3.95 -0.91 -12.50
N LEU A 25 2.78 -0.29 -12.51
CA LEU A 25 1.79 -0.37 -11.44
C LEU A 25 0.65 -1.28 -11.88
N PHE A 26 0.39 -2.32 -11.09
CA PHE A 26 -0.71 -3.25 -11.30
C PHE A 26 -1.87 -2.87 -10.40
N ILE A 27 -3.09 -2.81 -10.95
CA ILE A 27 -4.30 -2.34 -10.28
C ILE A 27 -5.42 -3.34 -10.47
N THR A 28 -5.95 -3.88 -9.37
CA THR A 28 -7.12 -4.75 -9.43
C THR A 28 -8.37 -3.96 -9.74
N ASN A 29 -9.18 -4.46 -10.67
CA ASN A 29 -10.48 -3.91 -11.06
C ASN A 29 -11.56 -4.88 -10.61
N THR A 30 -12.12 -4.65 -9.44
CA THR A 30 -12.97 -5.61 -8.71
C THR A 30 -14.21 -6.04 -9.53
N LYS A 31 -14.86 -5.10 -10.23
CA LYS A 31 -16.06 -5.39 -11.03
C LYS A 31 -15.75 -5.86 -12.46
N SER A 32 -14.59 -5.52 -13.01
CA SER A 32 -14.15 -6.00 -14.33
C SER A 32 -13.43 -7.34 -14.28
N GLU A 33 -13.15 -7.87 -13.07
CA GLU A 33 -12.44 -9.13 -12.87
C GLU A 33 -11.10 -9.15 -13.61
N SER A 34 -10.37 -8.03 -13.58
CA SER A 34 -9.13 -7.80 -14.30
C SER A 34 -8.12 -7.06 -13.47
N VAL A 35 -6.89 -7.00 -13.97
CA VAL A 35 -5.81 -6.15 -13.47
C VAL A 35 -5.37 -5.23 -14.60
N SER A 36 -5.46 -3.91 -14.41
CA SER A 36 -4.87 -2.91 -15.30
C SER A 36 -3.40 -2.71 -14.97
N ILE A 37 -2.57 -2.50 -15.99
CA ILE A 37 -1.14 -2.19 -15.85
C ILE A 37 -0.90 -0.80 -16.34
N ILE A 38 -0.39 0.08 -15.47
CA ILE A 38 0.02 1.45 -15.80
C ILE A 38 1.56 1.50 -15.85
N ASP A 39 2.09 2.07 -16.92
CA ASP A 39 3.48 2.54 -16.97
C ASP A 39 3.57 3.87 -16.21
N THR A 40 4.39 3.92 -15.14
CA THR A 40 4.48 5.12 -14.29
C THR A 40 5.29 6.26 -14.90
N GLY A 41 6.05 6.00 -15.95
CA GLY A 41 6.81 7.02 -16.69
C GLY A 41 5.93 7.78 -17.68
N THR A 42 5.08 7.07 -18.43
CA THR A 42 4.14 7.65 -19.41
C THR A 42 2.77 7.99 -18.79
N LEU A 43 2.45 7.41 -17.64
CA LEU A 43 1.14 7.50 -16.99
C LEU A 43 0.00 6.99 -17.90
N GLU A 44 0.25 5.89 -18.59
CA GLU A 44 -0.71 5.26 -19.51
C GLU A 44 -0.97 3.80 -19.15
N VAL A 45 -2.16 3.31 -19.46
CA VAL A 45 -2.47 1.89 -19.36
C VAL A 45 -1.79 1.15 -20.50
N VAL A 46 -0.86 0.26 -20.16
CA VAL A 46 -0.06 -0.52 -21.12
C VAL A 46 -0.47 -1.99 -21.19
N GLY A 47 -1.53 -2.36 -20.48
CA GLY A 47 -2.07 -3.72 -20.54
C GLY A 47 -3.22 -3.94 -19.56
N THR A 48 -3.96 -5.00 -19.82
CA THR A 48 -5.03 -5.50 -18.93
C THR A 48 -4.95 -7.02 -18.89
N ILE A 49 -4.97 -7.58 -17.68
CA ILE A 49 -4.90 -9.02 -17.44
C ILE A 49 -6.27 -9.49 -16.94
N PRO A 50 -6.98 -10.37 -17.65
CA PRO A 50 -8.14 -11.04 -17.08
C PRO A 50 -7.68 -12.00 -15.98
N VAL A 51 -8.26 -11.87 -14.78
CA VAL A 51 -7.89 -12.69 -13.61
C VAL A 51 -9.02 -13.63 -13.17
N GLY A 52 -10.11 -13.67 -13.94
CA GLY A 52 -11.23 -14.56 -13.72
C GLY A 52 -12.11 -14.16 -12.55
N ARG A 53 -13.13 -14.98 -12.30
CA ARG A 53 -14.19 -14.71 -11.33
C ARG A 53 -13.69 -14.66 -9.89
N GLY A 54 -14.35 -13.86 -9.07
CA GLY A 54 -14.11 -13.78 -7.62
C GLY A 54 -13.87 -12.37 -7.09
N LYS A 55 -13.97 -11.34 -7.93
CA LYS A 55 -13.76 -9.94 -7.55
C LYS A 55 -12.36 -9.70 -6.97
N PRO A 56 -11.33 -9.55 -7.83
CA PRO A 56 -9.98 -9.25 -7.38
C PRO A 56 -9.97 -8.00 -6.51
N ASN A 57 -9.40 -8.09 -5.31
CA ASN A 57 -9.42 -7.03 -4.31
C ASN A 57 -8.02 -6.44 -4.13
N ARG A 58 -7.14 -7.12 -3.42
CA ARG A 58 -5.76 -6.67 -3.18
C ARG A 58 -4.79 -7.41 -4.10
N ILE A 59 -3.64 -6.79 -4.32
CA ILE A 59 -2.54 -7.34 -5.12
C ILE A 59 -1.23 -6.93 -4.47
N VAL A 60 -0.27 -7.86 -4.42
CA VAL A 60 1.09 -7.62 -3.96
C VAL A 60 2.08 -8.33 -4.88
N PHE A 61 3.27 -7.77 -5.04
CA PHE A 61 4.36 -8.45 -5.73
C PHE A 61 5.20 -9.27 -4.76
N HIS A 62 5.65 -10.43 -5.22
CA HIS A 62 6.79 -11.08 -4.60
C HIS A 62 8.01 -10.15 -4.69
N PRO A 63 8.90 -10.08 -3.67
CA PRO A 63 10.04 -9.16 -3.66
C PRO A 63 10.98 -9.26 -4.86
N ASP A 64 11.06 -10.42 -5.54
CA ASP A 64 11.86 -10.60 -6.77
C ASP A 64 11.22 -9.99 -8.03
N GLY A 65 10.01 -9.44 -7.93
CA GLY A 65 9.29 -8.80 -9.04
C GLY A 65 8.79 -9.74 -10.14
N LYS A 66 8.91 -11.06 -9.98
CA LYS A 66 8.53 -12.03 -11.02
C LYS A 66 7.05 -12.38 -10.99
N THR A 67 6.44 -12.41 -9.81
CA THR A 67 5.03 -12.76 -9.66
C THR A 67 4.28 -11.72 -8.86
N ALA A 68 3.01 -11.46 -9.24
CA ALA A 68 2.06 -10.71 -8.44
C ALA A 68 0.97 -11.66 -7.93
N TRP A 69 0.58 -11.49 -6.69
CA TRP A 69 -0.42 -12.32 -6.03
C TRP A 69 -1.67 -11.49 -5.76
N VAL A 70 -2.82 -12.02 -6.14
CA VAL A 70 -4.12 -11.35 -6.06
C VAL A 70 -5.03 -12.12 -5.12
N VAL A 71 -5.67 -11.41 -4.20
CA VAL A 71 -6.75 -11.96 -3.37
C VAL A 71 -8.11 -11.58 -3.96
N TYR A 72 -9.10 -12.44 -3.74
CA TYR A 72 -10.45 -12.25 -4.26
C TYR A 72 -11.47 -12.13 -3.12
N ASP A 73 -12.33 -11.09 -3.16
CA ASP A 73 -13.40 -10.89 -2.16
C ASP A 73 -14.40 -12.05 -2.07
N LYS A 74 -14.56 -12.78 -3.15
CA LYS A 74 -15.48 -13.91 -3.27
C LYS A 74 -14.74 -15.13 -3.79
N GLY A 75 -13.84 -15.63 -3.00
CA GLY A 75 -13.04 -16.79 -3.32
C GLY A 75 -12.27 -17.23 -2.07
N HIS A 76 -11.90 -18.50 -2.05
CA HIS A 76 -11.07 -19.08 -0.99
C HIS A 76 -9.68 -19.38 -1.54
N ASP A 77 -9.28 -18.64 -2.57
CA ASP A 77 -8.04 -18.83 -3.31
C ASP A 77 -7.35 -17.51 -3.64
N LEU A 78 -6.09 -17.61 -4.00
CA LEU A 78 -5.26 -16.52 -4.49
C LEU A 78 -4.94 -16.76 -5.96
N GLY A 79 -4.90 -15.69 -6.75
CA GLY A 79 -4.39 -15.73 -8.12
C GLY A 79 -2.91 -15.40 -8.17
N VAL A 80 -2.14 -16.14 -8.95
CA VAL A 80 -0.73 -15.85 -9.22
C VAL A 80 -0.58 -15.39 -10.65
N ILE A 81 -0.08 -14.17 -10.83
CA ILE A 81 0.17 -13.55 -12.12
C ILE A 81 1.68 -13.58 -12.37
N ASP A 82 2.09 -14.11 -13.51
CA ASP A 82 3.44 -13.94 -14.01
C ASP A 82 3.59 -12.51 -14.56
N ALA A 83 4.53 -11.75 -13.98
CA ALA A 83 4.67 -10.32 -14.24
C ALA A 83 5.28 -10.00 -15.61
N GLU A 84 6.03 -10.95 -16.21
CA GLU A 84 6.66 -10.76 -17.50
C GLU A 84 5.68 -11.10 -18.64
N THR A 85 5.08 -12.27 -18.58
CA THR A 85 4.09 -12.70 -19.57
C THR A 85 2.74 -12.01 -19.41
N ARG A 86 2.50 -11.37 -18.24
CA ARG A 86 1.25 -10.68 -17.90
C ARG A 86 0.04 -11.60 -17.98
N LYS A 87 0.16 -12.79 -17.42
CA LYS A 87 -0.90 -13.81 -17.42
C LYS A 87 -1.16 -14.34 -16.02
N LEU A 88 -2.42 -14.61 -15.71
CA LEU A 88 -2.78 -15.45 -14.57
C LEU A 88 -2.30 -16.87 -14.85
N VAL A 89 -1.34 -17.38 -14.10
CA VAL A 89 -0.71 -18.69 -14.35
C VAL A 89 -1.25 -19.79 -13.47
N ARG A 90 -1.76 -19.47 -12.28
CA ARG A 90 -2.37 -20.46 -11.38
C ARG A 90 -3.25 -19.82 -10.33
N ARG A 91 -4.02 -20.64 -9.63
CA ARG A 91 -4.73 -20.30 -8.41
C ARG A 91 -4.26 -21.23 -7.28
N VAL A 92 -4.16 -20.65 -6.07
CA VAL A 92 -3.71 -21.33 -4.87
C VAL A 92 -4.84 -21.33 -3.85
N LYS A 93 -5.29 -22.49 -3.41
CA LYS A 93 -6.31 -22.61 -2.37
C LYS A 93 -5.70 -22.25 -1.02
N ILE A 94 -6.34 -21.30 -0.33
CA ILE A 94 -5.94 -20.84 1.00
C ILE A 94 -6.97 -21.23 2.07
N GLY A 95 -8.24 -21.34 1.66
CA GLY A 95 -9.37 -21.47 2.58
C GLY A 95 -9.79 -20.11 3.13
N GLY A 96 -10.67 -20.12 4.12
CA GLY A 96 -11.14 -18.91 4.79
C GLY A 96 -11.81 -17.88 3.88
N ASN A 97 -11.66 -16.62 4.24
CA ASN A 97 -12.12 -15.46 3.47
C ASN A 97 -10.98 -14.44 3.35
N PRO A 98 -9.98 -14.72 2.50
CA PRO A 98 -8.77 -13.90 2.40
C PRO A 98 -9.11 -12.50 1.93
N TYR A 99 -8.60 -11.48 2.62
CA TYR A 99 -8.88 -10.07 2.33
C TYR A 99 -7.68 -9.28 1.83
N ASN A 100 -6.52 -9.43 2.48
CA ASN A 100 -5.31 -8.71 2.11
C ASN A 100 -4.07 -9.61 2.18
N LEU A 101 -2.99 -9.16 1.58
CA LEU A 101 -1.75 -9.90 1.41
C LEU A 101 -0.55 -9.03 1.78
N ALA A 102 0.49 -9.66 2.35
CA ALA A 102 1.80 -9.03 2.55
C ALA A 102 2.91 -10.08 2.45
N PHE A 103 3.92 -9.86 1.61
CA PHE A 103 5.11 -10.71 1.60
C PHE A 103 6.05 -10.36 2.75
N THR A 104 6.64 -11.37 3.36
CA THR A 104 7.83 -11.14 4.19
C THR A 104 8.92 -10.48 3.34
N PRO A 105 9.77 -9.61 3.93
CA PRO A 105 10.82 -8.90 3.17
C PRO A 105 11.78 -9.82 2.42
N ASP A 106 12.00 -11.04 2.92
CA ASP A 106 12.82 -12.07 2.28
C ASP A 106 12.08 -12.88 1.19
N GLY A 107 10.77 -12.67 1.04
CA GLY A 107 9.92 -13.37 0.08
C GLY A 107 9.60 -14.84 0.43
N HIS A 108 10.03 -15.35 1.56
CA HIS A 108 9.82 -16.75 1.90
C HIS A 108 8.38 -17.07 2.24
N HIS A 109 7.67 -16.12 2.86
CA HIS A 109 6.26 -16.30 3.21
C HIS A 109 5.39 -15.21 2.61
N LEU A 110 4.18 -15.60 2.26
CA LEU A 110 3.07 -14.69 2.02
C LEU A 110 2.14 -14.73 3.24
N LEU A 111 1.96 -13.60 3.88
CA LEU A 111 0.95 -13.43 4.90
C LEU A 111 -0.38 -13.13 4.23
N VAL A 112 -1.40 -13.90 4.57
CA VAL A 112 -2.77 -13.68 4.12
C VAL A 112 -3.60 -13.26 5.33
N LEU A 113 -4.16 -12.07 5.26
CA LEU A 113 -5.05 -11.53 6.27
C LEU A 113 -6.44 -12.09 5.96
N ASP A 114 -6.96 -12.92 6.85
CA ASP A 114 -8.18 -13.68 6.63
C ASP A 114 -9.32 -13.22 7.54
N TRP A 115 -10.44 -12.87 6.90
CA TRP A 115 -11.68 -12.52 7.58
C TRP A 115 -12.53 -13.77 7.69
N SER A 116 -12.39 -14.48 8.76
CA SER A 116 -13.18 -15.70 8.96
C SER A 116 -14.66 -15.36 9.15
N SER A 117 -15.48 -15.80 8.22
CA SER A 117 -16.94 -15.70 8.35
C SER A 117 -17.54 -16.81 9.23
N ASP A 118 -16.79 -17.90 9.43
CA ASP A 118 -17.32 -19.13 10.01
C ASP A 118 -16.70 -19.48 11.38
N THR A 119 -15.66 -18.76 11.78
CA THR A 119 -15.01 -18.93 13.08
C THR A 119 -15.02 -17.61 13.84
N SER A 120 -15.02 -17.68 15.15
CA SER A 120 -14.98 -16.50 16.03
C SER A 120 -13.67 -15.72 15.95
N ASN A 121 -12.69 -16.18 15.16
CA ASN A 121 -11.33 -15.70 15.18
C ASN A 121 -10.83 -15.42 13.78
N ASP A 122 -10.58 -14.16 13.50
CA ASP A 122 -9.86 -13.72 12.31
C ASP A 122 -8.36 -14.00 12.49
N GLU A 123 -7.68 -14.29 11.40
CA GLU A 123 -6.30 -14.79 11.48
C GLU A 123 -5.37 -14.20 10.41
N VAL A 124 -4.09 -14.28 10.69
CA VAL A 124 -3.01 -14.13 9.71
C VAL A 124 -2.48 -15.51 9.38
N ILE A 125 -2.65 -15.91 8.13
CA ILE A 125 -2.16 -17.19 7.60
C ILE A 125 -0.76 -16.97 7.02
N PHE A 126 0.20 -17.79 7.43
CA PHE A 126 1.54 -17.85 6.86
C PHE A 126 1.58 -18.94 5.79
N TYR A 127 1.79 -18.53 4.54
CA TYR A 127 1.92 -19.45 3.41
C TYR A 127 3.38 -19.49 2.95
N ASP A 128 4.02 -20.67 3.04
CA ASP A 128 5.37 -20.90 2.56
C ASP A 128 5.37 -20.98 1.03
N ILE A 129 6.07 -20.06 0.39
CA ILE A 129 6.12 -19.94 -1.08
C ILE A 129 6.82 -21.12 -1.73
N LYS A 130 7.91 -21.61 -1.10
CA LYS A 130 8.72 -22.71 -1.64
C LYS A 130 8.07 -24.07 -1.42
N ALA A 131 7.52 -24.29 -0.23
CA ALA A 131 6.85 -25.54 0.11
C ALA A 131 5.42 -25.62 -0.42
N GLU A 132 4.87 -24.49 -0.90
CA GLU A 132 3.50 -24.33 -1.42
C GLU A 132 2.42 -24.80 -0.45
N LYS A 133 2.57 -24.48 0.83
CA LYS A 133 1.64 -24.91 1.89
C LYS A 133 1.45 -23.83 2.96
N ILE A 134 0.34 -23.93 3.67
CA ILE A 134 0.15 -23.17 4.90
C ILE A 134 1.11 -23.74 5.95
N ASP A 135 1.88 -22.85 6.56
CA ASP A 135 2.96 -23.14 7.49
C ASP A 135 2.68 -22.61 8.90
N GLY A 136 1.62 -21.85 9.08
CA GLY A 136 1.17 -21.35 10.37
C GLY A 136 -0.04 -20.44 10.27
N ARG A 137 -0.66 -20.24 11.44
CA ARG A 137 -1.81 -19.35 11.61
C ARG A 137 -1.68 -18.61 12.93
N VAL A 138 -2.01 -17.34 12.95
CA VAL A 138 -1.99 -16.50 14.15
C VAL A 138 -3.33 -15.81 14.28
N GLU A 139 -4.02 -16.06 15.38
CA GLU A 139 -5.27 -15.37 15.71
C GLU A 139 -4.99 -13.90 15.99
N VAL A 140 -5.77 -13.03 15.34
CA VAL A 140 -5.65 -11.58 15.45
C VAL A 140 -7.00 -10.94 15.79
N SER A 141 -7.00 -9.63 15.88
CA SER A 141 -8.23 -8.87 16.11
C SER A 141 -9.13 -8.86 14.88
N THR A 142 -10.40 -8.55 15.08
CA THR A 142 -11.45 -8.64 14.08
C THR A 142 -11.20 -7.76 12.86
N TRP A 143 -11.34 -8.36 11.68
CA TRP A 143 -11.16 -7.80 10.36
C TRP A 143 -9.74 -7.26 10.14
N PRO A 144 -8.73 -8.14 10.08
CA PRO A 144 -7.36 -7.74 9.77
C PRO A 144 -7.28 -7.14 8.36
N ALA A 145 -6.91 -5.86 8.29
CA ALA A 145 -7.06 -5.10 7.04
C ALA A 145 -5.73 -4.80 6.33
N HIS A 146 -4.71 -4.32 7.05
CA HIS A 146 -3.40 -4.03 6.50
C HIS A 146 -2.30 -4.67 7.32
N GLY A 147 -1.20 -5.07 6.64
CA GLY A 147 0.00 -5.60 7.28
C GLY A 147 1.25 -4.83 6.82
N VAL A 148 2.04 -4.32 7.78
CA VAL A 148 3.30 -3.64 7.52
C VAL A 148 4.41 -4.25 8.37
N PHE A 149 5.52 -4.62 7.74
CA PHE A 149 6.67 -5.21 8.43
C PHE A 149 7.57 -4.14 9.07
N SER A 150 8.16 -4.48 10.23
CA SER A 150 9.30 -3.73 10.76
C SER A 150 10.48 -3.79 9.77
N ARG A 151 11.42 -2.84 9.90
CA ARG A 151 12.55 -2.73 8.97
C ARG A 151 13.44 -3.96 8.91
N ASP A 152 13.60 -4.63 10.02
CA ASP A 152 14.36 -5.89 10.14
C ASP A 152 13.54 -7.12 9.75
N GLY A 153 12.26 -6.94 9.38
CA GLY A 153 11.35 -8.03 9.03
C GLY A 153 10.90 -8.91 10.19
N ARG A 154 11.33 -8.61 11.42
CA ARG A 154 11.06 -9.44 12.59
C ARG A 154 9.62 -9.31 13.08
N LEU A 155 9.04 -8.14 12.98
CA LEU A 155 7.67 -7.89 13.39
C LEU A 155 6.79 -7.57 12.19
N VAL A 156 5.52 -7.92 12.28
CA VAL A 156 4.48 -7.39 11.40
C VAL A 156 3.41 -6.73 12.26
N TYR A 157 3.02 -5.53 11.86
CA TYR A 157 1.93 -4.74 12.44
C TYR A 157 0.69 -4.98 11.58
N VAL A 158 -0.39 -5.45 12.18
CA VAL A 158 -1.65 -5.77 11.49
C VAL A 158 -2.78 -4.95 12.08
N SER A 159 -3.41 -4.11 11.26
CA SER A 159 -4.58 -3.33 11.69
C SER A 159 -5.83 -4.20 11.76
N GLY A 160 -6.61 -4.06 12.84
CA GLY A 160 -7.93 -4.66 13.01
C GLY A 160 -9.03 -3.62 12.74
N GLU A 161 -9.70 -3.72 11.57
CA GLU A 161 -10.61 -2.67 11.10
C GLU A 161 -11.74 -2.40 12.10
N THR A 162 -12.43 -3.43 12.58
CA THR A 162 -13.53 -3.26 13.53
C THR A 162 -13.09 -3.26 14.99
N ALA A 163 -11.96 -3.88 15.30
CA ALA A 163 -11.43 -3.92 16.65
C ALA A 163 -10.86 -2.59 17.14
N GLY A 164 -10.45 -1.70 16.20
CA GLY A 164 -9.82 -0.44 16.53
C GLY A 164 -8.48 -0.65 17.25
N ASP A 165 -7.66 -1.54 16.74
CA ASP A 165 -6.33 -1.86 17.27
C ASP A 165 -5.30 -2.14 16.17
N VAL A 166 -4.05 -2.29 16.59
CA VAL A 166 -2.97 -2.83 15.78
C VAL A 166 -2.35 -4.01 16.53
N THR A 167 -2.51 -5.21 15.99
CA THR A 167 -1.85 -6.42 16.50
C THR A 167 -0.41 -6.48 16.02
N VAL A 168 0.53 -6.69 16.93
CA VAL A 168 1.96 -6.85 16.63
C VAL A 168 2.32 -8.33 16.76
N ILE A 169 2.85 -8.91 15.68
CA ILE A 169 3.19 -10.33 15.58
C ILE A 169 4.70 -10.48 15.37
N ASP A 170 5.34 -11.35 16.13
CA ASP A 170 6.70 -11.83 15.82
C ASP A 170 6.61 -12.87 14.69
N VAL A 171 7.27 -12.56 13.57
CA VAL A 171 7.19 -13.35 12.33
C VAL A 171 7.84 -14.72 12.47
N ALA A 172 8.94 -14.83 13.22
CA ALA A 172 9.69 -16.07 13.38
C ALA A 172 8.98 -17.05 14.31
N THR A 173 8.46 -16.56 15.44
CA THR A 173 7.76 -17.39 16.43
C THR A 173 6.28 -17.54 16.13
N ARG A 174 5.71 -16.66 15.25
CA ARG A 174 4.28 -16.62 14.91
C ARG A 174 3.41 -16.46 16.14
N THR A 175 3.81 -15.53 17.01
CA THR A 175 3.10 -15.20 18.23
C THR A 175 2.76 -13.74 18.30
N VAL A 176 1.61 -13.41 18.91
CA VAL A 176 1.24 -12.03 19.21
C VAL A 176 2.15 -11.50 20.31
N VAL A 177 2.89 -10.43 20.00
CA VAL A 177 3.74 -9.73 20.97
C VAL A 177 2.88 -8.80 21.85
N THR A 178 2.00 -8.03 21.22
CA THR A 178 1.09 -7.12 21.91
C THR A 178 -0.03 -6.68 20.97
N ARG A 179 -1.06 -6.04 21.55
CA ARG A 179 -2.11 -5.33 20.81
C ARG A 179 -2.13 -3.87 21.26
N ILE A 180 -2.07 -2.96 20.30
CA ILE A 180 -2.09 -1.51 20.53
C ILE A 180 -3.51 -1.04 20.33
N VAL A 181 -4.29 -1.03 21.41
CA VAL A 181 -5.71 -0.63 21.38
C VAL A 181 -5.80 0.89 21.38
N HIS A 182 -6.54 1.44 20.43
CA HIS A 182 -6.76 2.89 20.34
C HIS A 182 -8.25 3.30 20.41
N GLY A 183 -9.16 2.32 20.41
CA GLY A 183 -10.60 2.54 20.49
C GLY A 183 -11.12 3.40 19.32
N GLY A 184 -12.05 2.91 18.59
CA GLY A 184 -12.57 3.53 17.39
C GLY A 184 -12.35 2.59 16.21
N GLY A 185 -13.43 2.08 15.63
CA GLY A 185 -13.37 1.22 14.45
C GLY A 185 -12.73 1.87 13.23
N ASP A 186 -12.71 1.14 12.13
CA ASP A 186 -12.09 1.56 10.87
C ASP A 186 -10.56 1.78 10.96
N ALA A 187 -9.83 0.98 11.76
CA ALA A 187 -8.36 0.96 11.71
C ALA A 187 -7.91 0.26 10.41
N MET A 188 -7.46 1.04 9.44
CA MET A 188 -7.15 0.51 8.10
C MET A 188 -5.68 0.73 7.74
N GLY A 189 -5.37 1.84 7.08
CA GLY A 189 -4.05 2.10 6.53
C GLY A 189 -2.96 2.21 7.59
N LEU A 190 -1.83 1.58 7.31
CA LEU A 190 -0.61 1.61 8.13
C LEU A 190 0.56 2.11 7.30
N ALA A 191 1.37 3.03 7.84
CA ALA A 191 2.59 3.51 7.19
C ALA A 191 3.75 3.62 8.18
N LEU A 192 4.84 2.88 7.92
CA LEU A 192 6.03 2.90 8.76
C LEU A 192 7.05 3.88 8.21
N THR A 193 7.64 4.72 9.07
CA THR A 193 8.72 5.65 8.69
C THR A 193 9.98 4.91 8.20
N ALA A 194 10.79 5.61 7.41
CA ALA A 194 12.01 5.02 6.82
C ALA A 194 13.03 4.58 7.88
N ASP A 195 13.05 5.19 9.05
CA ASP A 195 13.90 4.79 10.18
C ASP A 195 13.26 3.68 11.04
N GLY A 196 12.02 3.31 10.75
CA GLY A 196 11.27 2.27 11.45
C GLY A 196 10.78 2.67 12.85
N LYS A 197 10.93 3.93 13.28
CA LYS A 197 10.62 4.34 14.65
C LYS A 197 9.17 4.74 14.90
N THR A 198 8.49 5.21 13.87
CA THR A 198 7.10 5.63 13.97
C THR A 198 6.23 4.86 12.98
N LEU A 199 5.17 4.25 13.49
CA LEU A 199 4.09 3.70 12.70
C LEU A 199 2.90 4.66 12.74
N TYR A 200 2.48 5.13 11.57
CA TYR A 200 1.22 5.84 11.41
C TYR A 200 0.09 4.84 11.18
N ALA A 201 -0.99 4.98 11.93
CA ALA A 201 -2.17 4.13 11.81
C ALA A 201 -3.43 4.98 11.61
N ALA A 202 -4.22 4.65 10.60
CA ALA A 202 -5.50 5.29 10.38
C ALA A 202 -6.50 4.82 11.45
N ALA A 203 -7.06 5.75 12.22
CA ALA A 203 -8.13 5.51 13.19
C ALA A 203 -9.41 6.18 12.67
N GLY A 204 -10.14 5.46 11.80
CA GLY A 204 -11.16 6.02 10.95
C GLY A 204 -12.28 6.73 11.68
N GLU A 205 -12.95 6.06 12.60
CA GLU A 205 -14.06 6.64 13.38
C GLU A 205 -13.60 7.78 14.29
N ASN A 206 -12.36 7.73 14.80
CA ASN A 206 -11.74 8.82 15.55
C ASN A 206 -11.41 10.01 14.64
N LYS A 207 -11.48 9.85 13.32
CA LYS A 207 -11.08 10.88 12.34
C LYS A 207 -9.65 11.35 12.57
N ALA A 208 -8.74 10.42 12.80
CA ALA A 208 -7.38 10.71 13.18
C ALA A 208 -6.37 9.75 12.54
N ILE A 209 -5.13 10.19 12.45
CA ILE A 209 -3.98 9.33 12.28
C ILE A 209 -3.24 9.26 13.62
N LEU A 210 -3.00 8.06 14.09
CA LEU A 210 -2.20 7.83 15.29
C LEU A 210 -0.73 7.73 14.93
N ARG A 211 0.12 8.27 15.78
CA ARG A 211 1.56 8.02 15.76
C ARG A 211 1.88 7.02 16.86
N ILE A 212 2.37 5.88 16.46
CA ILE A 212 2.74 4.79 17.36
C ILE A 212 4.27 4.71 17.40
N ASP A 213 4.84 4.77 18.58
CA ASP A 213 6.26 4.50 18.81
C ASP A 213 6.50 2.98 18.73
N THR A 214 7.35 2.56 17.79
CA THR A 214 7.56 1.13 17.52
C THR A 214 8.45 0.43 18.55
N ALA A 215 9.22 1.16 19.32
CA ALA A 215 10.06 0.58 20.37
C ALA A 215 9.25 0.26 21.63
N THR A 216 8.25 1.09 21.94
CA THR A 216 7.40 0.94 23.13
C THR A 216 6.04 0.33 22.83
N HIS A 217 5.65 0.26 21.54
CA HIS A 217 4.32 -0.15 21.08
C HIS A 217 3.18 0.69 21.70
N LYS A 218 3.40 1.99 21.86
CA LYS A 218 2.42 2.90 22.46
C LYS A 218 2.06 4.04 21.50
N VAL A 219 0.82 4.51 21.59
CA VAL A 219 0.40 5.74 20.93
C VAL A 219 1.16 6.91 21.53
N ALA A 220 1.98 7.57 20.72
CA ALA A 220 2.80 8.73 21.09
C ALA A 220 2.14 10.07 20.70
N GLY A 221 1.10 10.05 19.89
CA GLY A 221 0.40 11.26 19.46
C GLY A 221 -0.70 10.96 18.45
N GLU A 222 -1.50 11.99 18.18
CA GLU A 222 -2.66 11.92 17.30
C GLU A 222 -2.71 13.13 16.37
N ILE A 223 -3.06 12.94 15.12
CA ILE A 223 -3.26 13.99 14.11
C ILE A 223 -4.73 13.99 13.74
N ALA A 224 -5.48 15.00 14.20
CA ALA A 224 -6.89 15.13 13.88
C ALA A 224 -7.12 15.45 12.40
N LEU A 225 -8.09 14.79 11.77
CA LEU A 225 -8.46 14.96 10.37
C LEU A 225 -9.93 15.39 10.21
N PRO A 226 -10.28 16.06 9.09
CA PRO A 226 -11.63 16.60 8.90
C PRO A 226 -12.68 15.54 8.48
N GLY A 227 -12.40 14.26 8.66
CA GLY A 227 -13.34 13.18 8.30
C GLY A 227 -12.78 11.80 8.56
N VAL A 228 -13.61 10.79 8.37
CA VAL A 228 -13.25 9.37 8.53
C VAL A 228 -12.12 9.01 7.58
N VAL A 229 -10.98 8.64 8.14
CA VAL A 229 -9.77 8.28 7.39
C VAL A 229 -9.78 6.78 7.06
N HIS A 230 -9.29 6.43 5.88
CA HIS A 230 -9.20 5.03 5.45
C HIS A 230 -7.76 4.59 5.20
N GLU A 231 -6.98 5.36 4.45
CA GLU A 231 -5.62 5.03 4.07
C GLU A 231 -4.63 6.02 4.64
N ALA A 232 -3.42 5.57 4.88
CA ALA A 232 -2.29 6.38 5.28
C ALA A 232 -1.04 5.90 4.52
N THR A 233 -0.45 6.77 3.70
CA THR A 233 0.73 6.45 2.89
C THR A 233 1.75 7.57 2.96
N LEU A 234 2.98 7.25 3.37
CA LEU A 234 4.10 8.20 3.41
C LEU A 234 4.67 8.44 2.01
N THR A 235 5.08 9.68 1.72
CA THR A 235 5.97 9.95 0.59
C THR A 235 7.31 9.22 0.79
N LEU A 236 8.05 8.95 -0.30
CA LEU A 236 9.31 8.20 -0.23
C LEU A 236 10.36 8.86 0.65
N ASP A 237 10.34 10.20 0.72
CA ASP A 237 11.21 11.00 1.59
C ASP A 237 10.68 11.16 3.03
N GLY A 238 9.50 10.60 3.31
CA GLY A 238 8.84 10.64 4.63
C GLY A 238 8.31 12.00 5.05
N ARG A 239 8.37 13.04 4.19
CA ARG A 239 7.97 14.42 4.58
C ARG A 239 6.47 14.64 4.64
N TYR A 240 5.69 13.85 3.91
CA TYR A 240 4.25 13.99 3.86
C TYR A 240 3.55 12.64 4.00
N LEU A 241 2.40 12.69 4.66
CA LEU A 241 1.47 11.58 4.77
C LEU A 241 0.22 11.92 3.95
N TYR A 242 -0.08 11.09 2.97
CA TYR A 242 -1.29 11.16 2.16
C TYR A 242 -2.36 10.26 2.77
N THR A 243 -3.52 10.82 3.05
CA THR A 243 -4.63 10.09 3.68
C THR A 243 -5.88 10.20 2.83
N THR A 244 -6.60 9.11 2.65
CA THR A 244 -7.87 9.11 1.92
C THR A 244 -9.05 9.23 2.87
N LEU A 245 -9.94 10.15 2.58
CA LEU A 245 -11.23 10.31 3.24
C LEU A 245 -12.34 9.87 2.27
N ARG A 246 -12.59 8.56 2.22
CA ARG A 246 -13.48 7.92 1.24
C ARG A 246 -14.86 8.59 1.17
N LYS A 247 -15.55 8.68 2.32
CA LYS A 247 -16.91 9.22 2.41
C LYS A 247 -17.01 10.70 2.03
N SER A 248 -15.90 11.43 2.20
CA SER A 248 -15.82 12.86 1.88
C SER A 248 -15.28 13.15 0.47
N ASN A 249 -14.87 12.12 -0.28
CA ASN A 249 -14.23 12.27 -1.59
C ASN A 249 -13.04 13.24 -1.57
N LYS A 250 -12.12 13.05 -0.61
CA LYS A 250 -10.95 13.92 -0.42
C LYS A 250 -9.70 13.11 -0.11
N ILE A 251 -8.57 13.69 -0.47
CA ILE A 251 -7.27 13.33 0.08
C ILE A 251 -6.82 14.49 0.95
N VAL A 252 -6.31 14.19 2.13
CA VAL A 252 -5.68 15.15 3.02
C VAL A 252 -4.20 14.85 3.07
N VAL A 253 -3.38 15.88 2.92
CA VAL A 253 -1.92 15.79 2.98
C VAL A 253 -1.45 16.43 4.28
N VAL A 254 -0.78 15.64 5.10
CA VAL A 254 -0.22 16.07 6.38
C VAL A 254 1.29 16.16 6.25
N ARG A 255 1.89 17.25 6.71
CA ARG A 255 3.34 17.36 6.84
C ARG A 255 3.80 16.70 8.14
N THR A 256 4.68 15.71 8.02
CA THR A 256 5.11 14.86 9.15
C THR A 256 5.95 15.58 10.19
N ALA A 257 6.61 16.69 9.82
CA ALA A 257 7.49 17.44 10.73
C ALA A 257 6.75 18.20 11.83
N ASP A 258 5.51 18.61 11.59
CA ASP A 258 4.71 19.43 12.52
C ASP A 258 3.23 19.05 12.58
N ASP A 259 2.87 17.92 11.99
CA ASP A 259 1.52 17.34 11.95
C ASP A 259 0.45 18.26 11.31
N LYS A 260 0.87 19.23 10.50
CA LYS A 260 -0.04 20.19 9.88
C LYS A 260 -0.63 19.66 8.56
N ILE A 261 -1.93 19.86 8.39
CA ILE A 261 -2.58 19.69 7.09
C ILE A 261 -2.07 20.80 6.16
N VAL A 262 -1.43 20.42 5.06
CA VAL A 262 -0.87 21.34 4.06
C VAL A 262 -1.69 21.40 2.79
N ALA A 263 -2.48 20.35 2.51
CA ALA A 263 -3.38 20.33 1.35
C ALA A 263 -4.62 19.47 1.62
N THR A 264 -5.71 19.84 0.94
CA THR A 264 -6.92 19.02 0.83
C THR A 264 -7.30 18.96 -0.65
N ILE A 265 -7.26 17.77 -1.22
CA ILE A 265 -7.38 17.55 -2.65
C ILE A 265 -8.73 16.87 -2.93
N PRO A 266 -9.69 17.57 -3.59
CA PRO A 266 -10.95 16.95 -3.97
C PRO A 266 -10.73 15.78 -4.91
N GLN A 267 -11.48 14.71 -4.73
CA GLN A 267 -11.47 13.52 -5.55
C GLN A 267 -12.88 13.23 -6.09
N LYS A 268 -12.96 12.36 -7.10
CA LYS A 268 -14.25 11.86 -7.60
C LYS A 268 -14.30 10.35 -7.36
N GLY A 269 -15.40 9.90 -6.77
CA GLY A 269 -15.72 8.49 -6.75
C GLY A 269 -14.96 7.63 -5.76
N TYR A 270 -14.85 8.07 -4.51
CA TYR A 270 -14.41 7.25 -3.41
C TYR A 270 -12.92 6.88 -3.50
N PRO A 271 -12.02 7.82 -3.16
CA PRO A 271 -10.57 7.56 -3.17
C PRO A 271 -10.25 6.46 -2.17
N ASP A 272 -9.54 5.44 -2.64
CA ASP A 272 -9.34 4.21 -1.88
C ASP A 272 -7.89 4.10 -1.40
N LEU A 273 -6.99 3.66 -2.25
CA LEU A 273 -5.58 3.49 -1.93
C LEU A 273 -4.71 4.55 -2.59
N VAL A 274 -3.58 4.81 -1.95
CA VAL A 274 -2.53 5.70 -2.45
C VAL A 274 -1.25 4.90 -2.64
N THR A 275 -0.55 5.11 -3.76
CA THR A 275 0.79 4.56 -4.00
C THR A 275 1.69 5.67 -4.53
N MET A 276 2.92 5.76 -4.01
CA MET A 276 3.92 6.71 -4.49
C MET A 276 4.64 6.16 -5.71
N GLU A 277 4.73 6.96 -6.77
CA GLU A 277 5.54 6.62 -7.95
C GLU A 277 7.03 6.59 -7.57
N PRO A 278 7.82 5.62 -8.09
CA PRO A 278 9.19 5.39 -7.62
C PRO A 278 10.17 6.55 -7.83
N ALA A 279 9.92 7.45 -8.80
CA ALA A 279 10.74 8.65 -8.97
C ALA A 279 10.37 9.77 -7.99
N GLY A 280 9.34 9.58 -7.17
CA GLY A 280 8.91 10.53 -6.14
C GLY A 280 8.30 11.82 -6.70
N ARG A 281 7.72 11.76 -7.92
CA ARG A 281 7.03 12.91 -8.53
C ARG A 281 5.53 12.88 -8.31
N PHE A 282 4.93 11.70 -8.28
CA PHE A 282 3.50 11.53 -8.24
C PHE A 282 3.03 10.57 -7.16
N ALA A 283 1.85 10.87 -6.59
CA ALA A 283 1.01 9.89 -5.92
C ALA A 283 -0.09 9.43 -6.88
N LEU A 284 -0.34 8.12 -6.92
CA LEU A 284 -1.37 7.49 -7.72
C LEU A 284 -2.47 7.01 -6.78
N VAL A 285 -3.74 7.33 -7.06
CA VAL A 285 -4.87 7.09 -6.17
C VAL A 285 -5.98 6.38 -6.91
N THR A 286 -6.39 5.21 -6.45
CA THR A 286 -7.56 4.53 -7.00
C THR A 286 -8.84 5.23 -6.56
N ASN A 287 -9.76 5.45 -7.50
CA ASN A 287 -11.09 6.01 -7.25
C ASN A 287 -12.14 4.97 -7.63
N ARG A 288 -12.61 4.24 -6.62
CA ARG A 288 -13.36 2.98 -6.78
C ARG A 288 -14.65 3.11 -7.59
N TYR A 289 -15.37 4.21 -7.42
CA TYR A 289 -16.66 4.44 -8.09
C TYR A 289 -16.58 5.37 -9.30
N ALA A 290 -15.37 5.82 -9.66
CA ALA A 290 -15.14 6.61 -10.86
C ALA A 290 -14.38 5.83 -11.96
N ASP A 291 -13.98 4.59 -11.70
CA ASP A 291 -13.27 3.71 -12.64
C ASP A 291 -11.97 4.34 -13.17
N LEU A 292 -11.25 5.05 -12.32
CA LEU A 292 -10.02 5.77 -12.68
C LEU A 292 -8.98 5.77 -11.56
N VAL A 293 -7.76 6.11 -11.95
CA VAL A 293 -6.66 6.48 -11.06
C VAL A 293 -6.40 7.97 -11.19
N SER A 294 -6.40 8.70 -10.08
CA SER A 294 -5.94 10.09 -10.03
C SER A 294 -4.41 10.13 -9.91
N VAL A 295 -3.79 11.07 -10.62
CA VAL A 295 -2.37 11.38 -10.52
C VAL A 295 -2.23 12.73 -9.81
N ILE A 296 -1.54 12.74 -8.69
CA ILE A 296 -1.31 13.93 -7.86
C ILE A 296 0.18 14.24 -7.91
N ASP A 297 0.50 15.45 -8.32
CA ASP A 297 1.87 15.96 -8.28
C ASP A 297 2.28 16.26 -6.83
N LEU A 298 3.39 15.66 -6.39
CA LEU A 298 3.86 15.74 -5.00
C LEU A 298 4.47 17.10 -4.64
N ALA A 299 4.92 17.89 -5.62
CA ALA A 299 5.51 19.19 -5.38
C ALA A 299 4.42 20.26 -5.15
N SER A 300 3.32 20.20 -5.90
CA SER A 300 2.20 21.14 -5.80
C SER A 300 1.03 20.66 -4.96
N HIS A 301 1.00 19.36 -4.59
CA HIS A 301 -0.14 18.69 -3.97
C HIS A 301 -1.44 18.87 -4.76
N ALA A 302 -1.36 18.89 -6.08
CA ALA A 302 -2.51 19.08 -6.96
C ALA A 302 -2.76 17.86 -7.84
N GLN A 303 -4.03 17.54 -8.11
CA GLN A 303 -4.37 16.54 -9.12
C GLN A 303 -4.07 17.09 -10.51
N VAL A 304 -3.18 16.42 -11.25
CA VAL A 304 -2.71 16.86 -12.57
C VAL A 304 -3.27 16.00 -13.71
N ARG A 305 -3.68 14.78 -13.43
CA ARG A 305 -4.19 13.86 -14.47
C ARG A 305 -5.15 12.82 -13.85
N THR A 306 -5.97 12.22 -14.71
CA THR A 306 -6.73 11.00 -14.41
C THR A 306 -6.43 9.96 -15.48
N ILE A 307 -6.37 8.69 -15.07
CA ILE A 307 -6.10 7.54 -15.95
C ILE A 307 -7.31 6.62 -15.86
N PRO A 308 -8.12 6.47 -16.91
CA PRO A 308 -9.20 5.48 -16.93
C PRO A 308 -8.63 4.06 -16.83
N VAL A 309 -9.26 3.23 -15.99
CA VAL A 309 -8.89 1.81 -15.79
C VAL A 309 -10.12 0.93 -15.87
N GLY A 310 -10.03 -0.33 -15.45
CA GLY A 310 -11.20 -1.18 -15.36
C GLY A 310 -12.17 -0.75 -14.24
N LYS A 311 -13.32 -1.43 -14.15
CA LYS A 311 -14.40 -1.03 -13.22
C LYS A 311 -14.08 -1.38 -11.77
N ALA A 312 -14.35 -0.43 -10.89
CA ALA A 312 -14.10 -0.47 -9.45
C ALA A 312 -12.62 -0.81 -9.10
N PRO A 313 -11.66 0.06 -9.50
CA PRO A 313 -10.25 -0.12 -9.14
C PRO A 313 -10.07 -0.08 -7.62
N HIS A 314 -9.21 -0.97 -7.10
CA HIS A 314 -8.99 -1.09 -5.67
C HIS A 314 -7.51 -1.28 -5.32
N GLY A 315 -7.03 -2.54 -5.23
CA GLY A 315 -5.66 -2.84 -4.87
C GLY A 315 -4.64 -2.33 -5.88
N MET A 316 -3.51 -1.85 -5.40
CA MET A 316 -2.39 -1.38 -6.22
C MET A 316 -1.07 -1.98 -5.73
N ALA A 317 -0.22 -2.40 -6.66
CA ALA A 317 1.14 -2.84 -6.36
C ALA A 317 2.12 -2.40 -7.45
N LEU A 318 3.21 -1.77 -7.04
CA LEU A 318 4.34 -1.48 -7.92
C LEU A 318 5.18 -2.74 -8.08
N ARG A 319 5.54 -3.04 -9.33
CA ARG A 319 6.50 -4.12 -9.60
C ARG A 319 7.88 -3.74 -9.08
N PRO A 320 8.49 -4.52 -8.16
CA PRO A 320 9.89 -4.35 -7.79
C PRO A 320 10.81 -4.44 -9.02
N ARG A 321 11.95 -3.75 -8.94
CA ARG A 321 12.96 -3.75 -10.02
C ARG A 321 13.94 -4.88 -9.85
#